data_152f43eaeafaa050941665c75f2c75ce
#
_entry.id   152f43eaeafaa050941665c75f2c75ce
#
_cell.length_a   1.000
_cell.length_b   1.000
_cell.length_c   1.000
_cell.angle_alpha   90.00
_cell.angle_beta   90.00
_cell.angle_gamma   90.00
#
_symmetry.space_group_name_H-M   'P 1'
#
loop_
_entity.id
_entity.type
_entity.pdbx_description
1 polymer ?
#
loop_
_entity_poly.entity_id
_entity_poly.type
_entity_poly.pdbx_seq_one_letter_code
_entity_poly.pdbx_strand_id
1 'polypeptide(L)'
;MAEFIVAIELGSTKITGIAGKKNLDGSITVLAVVKEDSTQCIRKGVVYNIDKTVQCLTNIITRLKTVLKSDIAHVYVGVGGQSIRSVKNVIVKDLPTGTIVSQEMVNELMDANRAMSYPDQEILEAATQEYKVDQQYQLDPIGIQCNRLEGNYLNILWHKTFYRNLNKCFDLAGIAIAEMYLAPMTHANSKRIDTEKGSGSGHVDLGAESTTVSVYYKNILRHLAIIPLGGNNITKDIASWQIEESDAEKMKIKYASACTDNSDI
;
A
#
# COMPACT_ATOMS: atom_id res chain seq x y z
N MET A 1 10.05 15.34 24.48
CA MET A 1 8.69 15.23 23.89
C MET A 1 8.42 13.76 23.66
N ALA A 2 7.26 13.24 24.01
CA ALA A 2 6.94 11.85 23.72
C ALA A 2 6.87 11.69 22.19
N GLU A 3 7.73 10.85 21.63
CA GLU A 3 7.77 10.57 20.21
C GLU A 3 6.59 9.64 19.88
N PHE A 4 5.60 10.16 19.14
CA PHE A 4 4.47 9.37 18.66
C PHE A 4 4.47 9.34 17.12
N ILE A 5 3.95 8.29 16.58
CA ILE A 5 3.81 8.05 15.14
C ILE A 5 2.33 8.26 14.79
N VAL A 6 2.07 9.03 13.74
CA VAL A 6 0.72 9.21 13.21
C VAL A 6 0.66 8.63 11.81
N ALA A 7 -0.33 7.80 11.56
CA ALA A 7 -0.61 7.23 10.24
C ALA A 7 -2.06 7.55 9.82
N ILE A 8 -2.25 7.82 8.54
CA ILE A 8 -3.56 8.07 7.92
C ILE A 8 -3.73 7.10 6.76
N GLU A 9 -4.80 6.32 6.77
CA GLU A 9 -5.19 5.44 5.68
C GLU A 9 -6.39 6.02 4.93
N LEU A 10 -6.29 6.07 3.60
CA LEU A 10 -7.35 6.58 2.72
C LEU A 10 -8.12 5.42 2.09
N GLY A 11 -9.25 5.08 2.68
CA GLY A 11 -10.20 4.09 2.13
C GLY A 11 -11.36 4.75 1.40
N SER A 12 -12.09 3.98 0.57
CA SER A 12 -13.23 4.49 -0.21
C SER A 12 -14.50 4.71 0.64
N THR A 13 -14.59 4.15 1.84
CA THR A 13 -15.72 4.35 2.76
C THR A 13 -15.34 5.14 3.99
N LYS A 14 -14.08 5.13 4.38
CA LYS A 14 -13.57 5.86 5.55
C LYS A 14 -12.12 6.24 5.36
N ILE A 15 -11.74 7.41 5.87
CA ILE A 15 -10.35 7.77 6.16
C ILE A 15 -10.13 7.49 7.65
N THR A 16 -9.06 6.77 7.97
CA THR A 16 -8.71 6.41 9.35
C THR A 16 -7.39 7.05 9.72
N GLY A 17 -7.40 7.87 10.77
CA GLY A 17 -6.18 8.36 11.42
C GLY A 17 -5.90 7.59 12.70
N ILE A 18 -4.68 7.15 12.89
CA ILE A 18 -4.22 6.45 14.09
C ILE A 18 -2.96 7.09 14.62
N ALA A 19 -2.88 7.24 15.94
CA ALA A 19 -1.68 7.68 16.61
C ALA A 19 -1.21 6.60 17.58
N GLY A 20 0.08 6.32 17.60
CA GLY A 20 0.70 5.32 18.45
C GLY A 20 2.07 5.75 18.95
N LYS A 21 2.53 5.09 20.02
CA LYS A 21 3.86 5.25 20.58
C LYS A 21 4.61 3.94 20.44
N LYS A 22 5.84 3.99 19.92
CA LYS A 22 6.74 2.85 19.86
C LYS A 22 7.32 2.60 21.24
N ASN A 23 7.20 1.39 21.74
CA ASN A 23 7.76 0.92 23.01
C ASN A 23 9.20 0.42 22.80
N LEU A 24 9.94 0.22 23.90
CA LEU A 24 11.32 -0.28 23.87
C LEU A 24 11.43 -1.69 23.31
N ASP A 25 10.40 -2.51 23.47
CA ASP A 25 10.30 -3.87 22.91
C ASP A 25 9.91 -3.91 21.42
N GLY A 26 9.76 -2.73 20.78
CA GLY A 26 9.34 -2.60 19.38
C GLY A 26 7.84 -2.68 19.15
N SER A 27 7.02 -2.98 20.15
CA SER A 27 5.56 -2.92 20.06
C SER A 27 5.07 -1.47 19.95
N ILE A 28 3.82 -1.30 19.46
CA ILE A 28 3.17 0.01 19.33
C ILE A 28 1.96 0.06 20.24
N THR A 29 1.97 0.99 21.18
CA THR A 29 0.78 1.32 21.97
C THR A 29 -0.07 2.32 21.20
N VAL A 30 -1.32 1.94 20.87
CA VAL A 30 -2.28 2.83 20.21
C VAL A 30 -2.79 3.85 21.21
N LEU A 31 -2.63 5.13 20.89
CA LEU A 31 -3.04 6.26 21.72
C LEU A 31 -4.40 6.83 21.31
N ALA A 32 -4.67 6.88 20.01
CA ALA A 32 -5.91 7.41 19.47
C ALA A 32 -6.22 6.79 18.09
N VAL A 33 -7.52 6.63 17.82
CA VAL A 33 -8.04 6.26 16.49
C VAL A 33 -9.20 7.20 16.15
N VAL A 34 -9.13 7.84 15.00
CA VAL A 34 -10.17 8.72 14.48
C VAL A 34 -10.58 8.25 13.09
N LYS A 35 -11.88 8.29 12.81
CA LYS A 35 -12.42 7.90 11.50
C LYS A 35 -13.36 8.99 11.00
N GLU A 36 -13.30 9.26 9.70
CA GLU A 36 -14.21 10.14 8.97
C GLU A 36 -14.78 9.37 7.77
N ASP A 37 -16.02 9.63 7.43
CA ASP A 37 -16.65 9.09 6.22
C ASP A 37 -15.98 9.69 4.97
N SER A 38 -15.60 8.84 4.02
CA SER A 38 -14.93 9.26 2.79
C SER A 38 -15.72 8.98 1.51
N THR A 39 -16.95 8.51 1.62
CA THR A 39 -17.78 8.13 0.47
C THR A 39 -17.99 9.27 -0.54
N GLN A 40 -17.92 10.51 -0.06
CA GLN A 40 -18.06 11.72 -0.89
C GLN A 40 -16.73 12.33 -1.35
N CYS A 41 -15.60 11.73 -1.07
CA CYS A 41 -14.29 12.31 -1.43
C CYS A 41 -13.27 11.31 -1.95
N ILE A 42 -13.37 10.03 -1.60
CA ILE A 42 -12.51 8.96 -2.11
C ILE A 42 -13.38 7.97 -2.90
N ARG A 43 -12.96 7.64 -4.13
CA ARG A 43 -13.57 6.59 -4.94
C ARG A 43 -12.51 5.66 -5.47
N LYS A 44 -12.77 4.35 -5.34
CA LYS A 44 -11.84 3.31 -5.81
C LYS A 44 -10.41 3.53 -5.32
N GLY A 45 -10.29 4.04 -4.09
CA GLY A 45 -9.02 4.32 -3.43
C GLY A 45 -8.29 5.59 -3.91
N VAL A 46 -8.93 6.47 -4.69
CA VAL A 46 -8.31 7.71 -5.17
C VAL A 46 -9.15 8.93 -4.82
N VAL A 47 -8.46 10.06 -4.59
CA VAL A 47 -9.11 11.35 -4.34
C VAL A 47 -9.84 11.81 -5.59
N TYR A 48 -11.16 11.99 -5.49
CA TYR A 48 -11.97 12.59 -6.55
C TYR A 48 -12.55 13.96 -6.19
N ASN A 49 -12.66 14.25 -4.87
CA ASN A 49 -13.08 15.57 -4.39
C ASN A 49 -12.04 16.10 -3.39
N ILE A 50 -11.24 17.07 -3.85
CA ILE A 50 -10.14 17.65 -3.06
C ILE A 50 -10.66 18.33 -1.81
N ASP A 51 -11.66 19.24 -1.94
CA ASP A 51 -12.15 20.05 -0.82
C ASP A 51 -12.71 19.19 0.32
N LYS A 52 -13.52 18.19 -0.02
CA LYS A 52 -14.05 17.25 0.97
C LYS A 52 -12.96 16.38 1.60
N THR A 53 -11.95 15.98 0.82
CA THR A 53 -10.81 15.24 1.37
C THR A 53 -10.03 16.10 2.37
N VAL A 54 -9.77 17.37 2.03
CA VAL A 54 -9.11 18.32 2.93
C VAL A 54 -9.92 18.48 4.23
N GLN A 55 -11.23 18.61 4.14
CA GLN A 55 -12.10 18.69 5.32
C GLN A 55 -11.98 17.46 6.22
N CYS A 56 -12.05 16.26 5.65
CA CYS A 56 -11.88 15.02 6.41
C CYS A 56 -10.49 14.93 7.07
N LEU A 57 -9.42 15.26 6.33
CA LEU A 57 -8.06 15.27 6.86
C LEU A 57 -7.93 16.28 8.01
N THR A 58 -8.43 17.50 7.85
CA THR A 58 -8.41 18.53 8.88
C THR A 58 -9.15 18.09 10.13
N ASN A 59 -10.32 17.45 9.99
CA ASN A 59 -11.10 16.93 11.12
C ASN A 59 -10.30 15.84 11.87
N ILE A 60 -9.71 14.87 11.13
CA ILE A 60 -8.91 13.80 11.72
C ILE A 60 -7.72 14.38 12.50
N ILE A 61 -6.96 15.28 11.88
CA ILE A 61 -5.78 15.88 12.51
C ILE A 61 -6.16 16.68 13.74
N THR A 62 -7.21 17.50 13.67
CA THR A 62 -7.68 18.30 14.82
C THR A 62 -8.08 17.41 15.99
N ARG A 63 -8.81 16.34 15.72
CA ARG A 63 -9.21 15.40 16.77
C ARG A 63 -8.01 14.63 17.35
N LEU A 64 -7.06 14.19 16.52
CA LEU A 64 -5.84 13.57 16.99
C LEU A 64 -5.00 14.51 17.86
N LYS A 65 -4.80 15.78 17.42
CA LYS A 65 -4.09 16.80 18.22
C LYS A 65 -4.76 17.02 19.58
N THR A 66 -6.08 17.06 19.61
CA THR A 66 -6.84 17.23 20.87
C THR A 66 -6.58 16.08 21.85
N VAL A 67 -6.58 14.83 21.37
CA VAL A 67 -6.34 13.65 22.22
C VAL A 67 -4.87 13.61 22.67
N LEU A 68 -3.94 13.85 21.74
CA LEU A 68 -2.49 13.79 22.02
C LEU A 68 -1.99 14.97 22.82
N LYS A 69 -2.75 16.09 22.88
CA LYS A 69 -2.34 17.37 23.45
C LYS A 69 -0.98 17.85 22.91
N SER A 70 -0.73 17.59 21.63
CA SER A 70 0.53 17.89 20.95
C SER A 70 0.30 18.14 19.48
N ASP A 71 1.17 18.92 18.86
CA ASP A 71 1.16 19.14 17.42
C ASP A 71 1.65 17.92 16.67
N ILE A 72 1.13 17.74 15.46
CA ILE A 72 1.50 16.69 14.52
C ILE A 72 2.22 17.38 13.36
N ALA A 73 3.52 17.14 13.24
CA ALA A 73 4.34 17.76 12.21
C ALA A 73 4.24 17.02 10.87
N HIS A 74 4.18 15.69 10.92
CA HIS A 74 4.13 14.84 9.73
C HIS A 74 3.35 13.55 10.02
N VAL A 75 2.88 12.93 8.95
CA VAL A 75 2.13 11.68 9.00
C VAL A 75 2.64 10.66 7.98
N TYR A 76 2.50 9.39 8.28
CA TYR A 76 2.63 8.29 7.32
C TYR A 76 1.28 8.04 6.64
N VAL A 77 1.29 7.83 5.33
CA VAL A 77 0.04 7.71 4.56
C VAL A 77 -0.08 6.35 3.92
N GLY A 78 -1.13 5.62 4.27
CA GLY A 78 -1.53 4.38 3.61
C GLY A 78 -2.41 4.68 2.41
N VAL A 79 -1.97 4.26 1.22
CA VAL A 79 -2.67 4.44 -0.03
C VAL A 79 -3.04 3.10 -0.66
N GLY A 80 -4.06 3.12 -1.52
CA GLY A 80 -4.53 1.96 -2.26
C GLY A 80 -5.24 2.40 -3.54
N GLY A 81 -5.98 1.48 -4.15
CA GLY A 81 -6.90 1.79 -5.24
C GLY A 81 -6.50 1.23 -6.59
N GLN A 82 -7.50 1.21 -7.48
CA GLN A 82 -7.44 0.52 -8.77
C GLN A 82 -6.45 1.09 -9.78
N SER A 83 -5.88 2.27 -9.53
CA SER A 83 -4.86 2.89 -10.39
C SER A 83 -3.46 2.29 -10.22
N ILE A 84 -3.28 1.49 -9.17
CA ILE A 84 -2.00 0.87 -8.84
C ILE A 84 -1.85 -0.42 -9.64
N ARG A 85 -0.69 -0.61 -10.24
CA ARG A 85 -0.32 -1.84 -10.95
C ARG A 85 1.13 -2.19 -10.72
N SER A 86 1.46 -3.46 -10.86
CA SER A 86 2.84 -3.92 -10.83
C SER A 86 3.39 -4.17 -12.24
N VAL A 87 4.64 -3.78 -12.45
CA VAL A 87 5.36 -3.98 -13.72
C VAL A 87 6.75 -4.55 -13.41
N LYS A 88 7.10 -5.64 -14.09
CA LYS A 88 8.46 -6.19 -14.01
C LYS A 88 9.41 -5.32 -14.82
N ASN A 89 10.59 -5.08 -14.28
CA ASN A 89 11.67 -4.37 -14.95
C ASN A 89 13.02 -5.05 -14.70
N VAL A 90 13.92 -4.94 -15.64
CA VAL A 90 15.27 -5.51 -15.56
C VAL A 90 16.27 -4.42 -15.90
N ILE A 91 17.23 -4.18 -15.02
CA ILE A 91 18.38 -3.31 -15.26
C ILE A 91 19.61 -4.16 -15.42
N VAL A 92 20.36 -3.92 -16.49
CA VAL A 92 21.55 -4.70 -16.85
C VAL A 92 22.77 -3.80 -16.81
N LYS A 93 23.86 -4.30 -16.26
CA LYS A 93 25.18 -3.67 -16.24
C LYS A 93 26.24 -4.66 -16.67
N ASP A 94 26.90 -4.36 -17.79
CA ASP A 94 28.09 -5.12 -18.20
C ASP A 94 29.31 -4.59 -17.42
N LEU A 95 30.13 -5.49 -16.93
CA LEU A 95 31.25 -5.20 -16.03
C LEU A 95 32.58 -5.67 -16.66
N PRO A 96 33.68 -5.00 -16.36
CA PRO A 96 35.02 -5.49 -16.76
C PRO A 96 35.29 -6.89 -16.21
N THR A 97 36.03 -7.70 -16.96
CA THR A 97 36.41 -9.05 -16.54
C THR A 97 37.10 -9.02 -15.19
N GLY A 98 36.66 -9.89 -14.29
CA GLY A 98 37.23 -9.99 -12.95
C GLY A 98 36.62 -9.04 -11.91
N THR A 99 35.57 -8.29 -12.25
CA THR A 99 34.90 -7.37 -11.31
C THR A 99 34.15 -8.16 -10.25
N ILE A 100 34.36 -7.80 -9.00
CA ILE A 100 33.61 -8.31 -7.85
C ILE A 100 32.45 -7.35 -7.57
N VAL A 101 31.24 -7.86 -7.48
CA VAL A 101 30.03 -7.05 -7.20
C VAL A 101 30.14 -6.40 -5.84
N SER A 102 30.00 -5.08 -5.78
CA SER A 102 29.96 -4.28 -4.55
C SER A 102 28.53 -3.85 -4.23
N GLN A 103 28.31 -3.40 -2.97
CA GLN A 103 27.06 -2.80 -2.55
C GLN A 103 26.72 -1.56 -3.38
N GLU A 104 27.71 -0.78 -3.76
CA GLU A 104 27.53 0.41 -4.61
C GLU A 104 26.95 0.07 -5.96
N MET A 105 27.43 -0.99 -6.62
CA MET A 105 26.89 -1.48 -7.89
C MET A 105 25.43 -1.93 -7.77
N VAL A 106 25.08 -2.57 -6.66
CA VAL A 106 23.70 -2.97 -6.37
C VAL A 106 22.80 -1.75 -6.19
N ASN A 107 23.29 -0.71 -5.49
CA ASN A 107 22.57 0.54 -5.31
C ASN A 107 22.39 1.28 -6.63
N GLU A 108 23.41 1.34 -7.48
CA GLU A 108 23.34 1.94 -8.82
C GLU A 108 22.28 1.28 -9.71
N LEU A 109 22.13 -0.04 -9.66
CA LEU A 109 21.05 -0.75 -10.38
C LEU A 109 19.66 -0.36 -9.87
N MET A 110 19.48 -0.23 -8.56
CA MET A 110 18.23 0.22 -7.95
C MET A 110 17.94 1.67 -8.34
N ASP A 111 18.94 2.55 -8.31
CA ASP A 111 18.78 3.96 -8.68
C ASP A 111 18.43 4.09 -10.17
N ALA A 112 19.07 3.31 -11.04
CA ALA A 112 18.74 3.24 -12.46
C ALA A 112 17.29 2.72 -12.67
N ASN A 113 16.85 1.74 -11.86
CA ASN A 113 15.47 1.26 -11.90
C ASN A 113 14.47 2.35 -11.46
N ARG A 114 14.77 3.08 -10.40
CA ARG A 114 13.91 4.18 -9.90
C ARG A 114 13.87 5.37 -10.86
N ALA A 115 14.91 5.58 -11.65
CA ALA A 115 14.98 6.62 -12.67
C ALA A 115 14.18 6.30 -13.95
N MET A 116 13.62 5.08 -14.05
CA MET A 116 12.77 4.70 -15.18
C MET A 116 11.53 5.56 -15.24
N SER A 117 11.22 6.07 -16.45
CA SER A 117 10.03 6.89 -16.68
C SER A 117 8.91 6.05 -17.26
N TYR A 118 7.73 6.18 -16.68
CA TYR A 118 6.50 5.57 -17.18
C TYR A 118 5.52 6.67 -17.59
N PRO A 119 4.89 6.58 -18.78
CA PRO A 119 3.89 7.56 -19.20
C PRO A 119 2.77 7.67 -18.15
N ASP A 120 2.49 8.91 -17.72
CA ASP A 120 1.44 9.25 -16.74
C ASP A 120 1.48 8.50 -15.40
N GLN A 121 2.57 7.79 -15.11
CA GLN A 121 2.74 7.02 -13.88
C GLN A 121 4.09 7.31 -13.22
N GLU A 122 4.14 7.11 -11.91
CA GLU A 122 5.34 7.16 -11.08
C GLU A 122 5.53 5.85 -10.33
N ILE A 123 6.77 5.56 -9.96
CA ILE A 123 7.09 4.41 -9.12
C ILE A 123 6.76 4.79 -7.68
N LEU A 124 5.74 4.14 -7.11
CA LEU A 124 5.41 4.26 -5.69
C LEU A 124 6.38 3.43 -4.84
N GLU A 125 6.69 2.22 -5.30
CA GLU A 125 7.61 1.30 -4.63
C GLU A 125 8.32 0.41 -5.65
N ALA A 126 9.57 0.05 -5.39
CA ALA A 126 10.36 -0.85 -6.21
C ALA A 126 10.83 -2.04 -5.35
N ALA A 127 10.28 -3.21 -5.59
CA ALA A 127 10.63 -4.43 -4.87
C ALA A 127 11.68 -5.22 -5.67
N THR A 128 12.88 -5.36 -5.10
CA THR A 128 13.91 -6.25 -5.66
C THR A 128 13.39 -7.69 -5.67
N GLN A 129 13.54 -8.35 -6.81
CA GLN A 129 13.15 -9.74 -6.98
C GLN A 129 14.34 -10.67 -6.74
N GLU A 130 15.33 -10.55 -7.58
CA GLU A 130 16.58 -11.30 -7.55
C GLU A 130 17.58 -10.65 -8.50
N TYR A 131 18.83 -10.95 -8.31
CA TYR A 131 19.90 -10.58 -9.23
C TYR A 131 20.28 -11.76 -10.09
N LYS A 132 20.72 -11.50 -11.32
CA LYS A 132 21.34 -12.51 -12.17
C LYS A 132 22.80 -12.13 -12.39
N VAL A 133 23.68 -13.00 -11.93
CA VAL A 133 25.14 -12.86 -11.99
C VAL A 133 25.62 -13.79 -13.10
N ASP A 134 25.98 -13.21 -14.25
CA ASP A 134 26.18 -13.91 -15.52
C ASP A 134 24.95 -14.76 -15.88
N GLN A 135 24.92 -16.04 -15.55
CA GLN A 135 23.81 -16.95 -15.85
C GLN A 135 23.11 -17.50 -14.60
N GLN A 136 23.54 -17.11 -13.39
CA GLN A 136 23.02 -17.65 -12.13
C GLN A 136 22.16 -16.63 -11.38
N TYR A 137 21.02 -17.06 -10.87
CA TYR A 137 20.17 -16.24 -10.02
C TYR A 137 20.63 -16.27 -8.56
N GLN A 138 20.72 -15.09 -7.95
CA GLN A 138 21.16 -14.87 -6.58
C GLN A 138 20.24 -13.86 -5.88
N LEU A 139 19.98 -14.09 -4.60
CA LEU A 139 19.27 -13.09 -3.77
C LEU A 139 20.22 -11.98 -3.31
N ASP A 140 21.46 -12.33 -3.04
CA ASP A 140 22.54 -11.41 -2.70
C ASP A 140 23.72 -11.65 -3.63
N PRO A 141 24.06 -10.71 -4.53
CA PRO A 141 25.13 -10.83 -5.48
C PRO A 141 26.48 -10.32 -4.96
N ILE A 142 26.50 -9.67 -3.77
CA ILE A 142 27.69 -8.99 -3.25
C ILE A 142 28.83 -9.99 -3.01
N GLY A 143 30.02 -9.62 -3.42
CA GLY A 143 31.23 -10.46 -3.29
C GLY A 143 31.39 -11.51 -4.38
N ILE A 144 30.47 -11.65 -5.33
CA ILE A 144 30.56 -12.58 -6.46
C ILE A 144 31.24 -11.89 -7.63
N GLN A 145 32.18 -12.58 -8.26
CA GLN A 145 32.84 -12.10 -9.48
C GLN A 145 31.95 -12.40 -10.70
N CYS A 146 31.76 -11.38 -11.56
CA CYS A 146 31.00 -11.55 -12.81
C CYS A 146 31.40 -10.53 -13.88
N ASN A 147 30.94 -10.80 -15.11
CA ASN A 147 31.08 -9.92 -16.24
C ASN A 147 29.77 -9.20 -16.58
N ARG A 148 28.63 -9.71 -16.07
CA ARG A 148 27.30 -9.14 -16.30
C ARG A 148 26.45 -9.30 -15.07
N LEU A 149 25.91 -8.16 -14.59
CA LEU A 149 25.02 -8.11 -13.46
C LEU A 149 23.65 -7.58 -13.89
N GLU A 150 22.59 -8.35 -13.62
CA GLU A 150 21.22 -7.94 -13.88
C GLU A 150 20.47 -7.83 -12.55
N GLY A 151 19.78 -6.69 -12.35
CA GLY A 151 18.84 -6.53 -11.26
C GLY A 151 17.42 -6.69 -11.77
N ASN A 152 16.65 -7.62 -11.19
CA ASN A 152 15.25 -7.84 -11.52
C ASN A 152 14.37 -7.16 -10.46
N TYR A 153 13.41 -6.35 -10.89
CA TYR A 153 12.56 -5.53 -10.04
C TYR A 153 11.09 -5.71 -10.36
N LEU A 154 10.25 -5.58 -9.36
CA LEU A 154 8.81 -5.39 -9.49
C LEU A 154 8.49 -3.97 -9.09
N ASN A 155 8.22 -3.10 -10.05
CA ASN A 155 7.85 -1.72 -9.80
C ASN A 155 6.35 -1.61 -9.59
N ILE A 156 5.95 -1.02 -8.49
CA ILE A 156 4.56 -0.67 -8.17
C ILE A 156 4.34 0.75 -8.68
N LEU A 157 3.48 0.88 -9.68
CA LEU A 157 3.23 2.14 -10.35
C LEU A 157 1.90 2.74 -9.89
N TRP A 158 1.89 4.06 -9.83
CA TRP A 158 0.73 4.85 -9.47
C TRP A 158 0.55 6.01 -10.45
N HIS A 159 -0.68 6.40 -10.75
CA HIS A 159 -0.96 7.47 -11.69
C HIS A 159 -0.58 8.85 -11.12
N LYS A 160 0.20 9.64 -11.88
CA LYS A 160 0.73 10.96 -11.47
C LYS A 160 -0.34 11.93 -10.97
N THR A 161 -1.52 11.94 -11.61
CA THR A 161 -2.60 12.84 -11.21
C THR A 161 -3.11 12.50 -9.81
N PHE A 162 -3.22 11.21 -9.46
CA PHE A 162 -3.68 10.81 -8.13
C PHE A 162 -2.65 11.14 -7.05
N TYR A 163 -1.37 10.93 -7.36
CA TYR A 163 -0.27 11.35 -6.50
C TYR A 163 -0.32 12.87 -6.22
N ARG A 164 -0.46 13.69 -7.28
CA ARG A 164 -0.56 15.16 -7.13
C ARG A 164 -1.79 15.59 -6.34
N ASN A 165 -2.95 15.01 -6.63
CA ASN A 165 -4.19 15.34 -5.92
C ASN A 165 -4.08 15.02 -4.44
N LEU A 166 -3.47 13.89 -4.10
CA LEU A 166 -3.26 13.50 -2.71
C LEU A 166 -2.32 14.48 -2.00
N ASN A 167 -1.14 14.76 -2.56
CA ASN A 167 -0.22 15.74 -1.97
C ASN A 167 -0.90 17.10 -1.77
N LYS A 168 -1.65 17.57 -2.78
CA LYS A 168 -2.41 18.83 -2.69
C LYS A 168 -3.41 18.82 -1.52
N CYS A 169 -4.07 17.69 -1.24
CA CYS A 169 -4.98 17.59 -0.10
C CYS A 169 -4.23 17.74 1.23
N PHE A 170 -3.08 17.10 1.39
CA PHE A 170 -2.28 17.20 2.61
C PHE A 170 -1.67 18.60 2.78
N ASP A 171 -1.16 19.20 1.71
CA ASP A 171 -0.64 20.56 1.72
C ASP A 171 -1.71 21.56 2.15
N LEU A 172 -2.94 21.47 1.59
CA LEU A 172 -4.06 22.32 1.95
C LEU A 172 -4.57 22.07 3.39
N ALA A 173 -4.41 20.84 3.90
CA ALA A 173 -4.71 20.52 5.30
C ALA A 173 -3.60 20.95 6.26
N GLY A 174 -2.46 21.47 5.76
CA GLY A 174 -1.32 21.94 6.57
C GLY A 174 -0.54 20.83 7.25
N ILE A 175 -0.46 19.65 6.63
CA ILE A 175 0.23 18.48 7.19
C ILE A 175 1.24 17.92 6.19
N ALA A 176 2.49 17.74 6.63
CA ALA A 176 3.52 17.12 5.81
C ALA A 176 3.37 15.60 5.78
N ILE A 177 3.56 15.02 4.61
CA ILE A 177 3.67 13.57 4.43
C ILE A 177 5.11 13.17 4.68
N ALA A 178 5.36 12.28 5.64
CA ALA A 178 6.69 11.71 5.87
C ALA A 178 7.00 10.66 4.80
N GLU A 179 6.06 9.75 4.57
CA GLU A 179 6.21 8.67 3.59
C GLU A 179 4.85 8.10 3.21
N MET A 180 4.74 7.56 1.99
CA MET A 180 3.55 6.88 1.50
C MET A 180 3.81 5.39 1.34
N TYR A 181 2.86 4.57 1.78
CA TYR A 181 2.93 3.12 1.69
C TYR A 181 1.68 2.56 1.00
N LEU A 182 1.85 1.51 0.25
CA LEU A 182 0.72 0.73 -0.23
C LEU A 182 0.11 -0.06 0.94
N ALA A 183 -1.07 0.37 1.41
CA ALA A 183 -1.73 -0.18 2.59
C ALA A 183 -1.89 -1.71 2.56
N PRO A 184 -2.34 -2.36 1.47
CA PRO A 184 -2.42 -3.81 1.41
C PRO A 184 -1.08 -4.54 1.60
N MET A 185 0.03 -3.94 1.16
CA MET A 185 1.37 -4.52 1.37
C MET A 185 1.82 -4.40 2.84
N THR A 186 1.54 -3.27 3.48
CA THR A 186 1.85 -3.11 4.92
C THR A 186 1.01 -4.07 5.77
N HIS A 187 -0.26 -4.28 5.42
CA HIS A 187 -1.11 -5.30 6.05
C HIS A 187 -0.53 -6.70 5.88
N ALA A 188 -0.17 -7.09 4.66
CA ALA A 188 0.45 -8.38 4.38
C ALA A 188 1.76 -8.57 5.17
N ASN A 189 2.62 -7.56 5.20
CA ASN A 189 3.89 -7.62 5.94
C ASN A 189 3.69 -7.77 7.44
N SER A 190 2.67 -7.14 8.02
CA SER A 190 2.36 -7.20 9.46
C SER A 190 1.73 -8.53 9.89
N LYS A 191 1.12 -9.29 8.98
CA LYS A 191 0.39 -10.53 9.27
C LYS A 191 1.19 -11.79 9.01
N ARG A 192 2.20 -11.73 8.14
CA ARG A 192 2.99 -12.93 7.78
C ARG A 192 3.85 -13.40 8.95
N ILE A 193 3.70 -14.67 9.31
CA ILE A 193 4.55 -15.36 10.26
C ILE A 193 5.84 -15.89 9.58
N ASP A 194 6.85 -16.23 10.36
CA ASP A 194 8.17 -16.59 9.81
C ASP A 194 8.13 -17.85 8.92
N THR A 195 7.25 -18.80 9.19
CA THR A 195 7.06 -19.98 8.33
C THR A 195 6.49 -19.61 6.96
N GLU A 196 5.58 -18.65 6.88
CA GLU A 196 4.99 -18.17 5.62
C GLU A 196 5.97 -17.34 4.80
N LYS A 197 6.91 -16.64 5.45
CA LYS A 197 7.98 -15.90 4.76
C LYS A 197 8.86 -16.81 3.92
N GLY A 198 9.07 -18.07 4.33
CA GLY A 198 9.88 -19.05 3.61
C GLY A 198 9.12 -19.79 2.52
N SER A 199 7.93 -20.31 2.82
CA SER A 199 7.14 -21.19 1.96
C SER A 199 6.34 -20.49 0.87
N GLY A 200 6.03 -19.21 1.07
CA GLY A 200 5.15 -18.43 0.20
C GLY A 200 3.76 -18.24 0.80
N SER A 201 3.17 -17.07 0.50
CA SER A 201 1.83 -16.70 0.97
C SER A 201 1.12 -15.81 -0.03
N GLY A 202 -0.21 -15.96 -0.11
CA GLY A 202 -1.09 -15.06 -0.82
C GLY A 202 -1.92 -14.26 0.19
N HIS A 203 -1.98 -12.95 0.01
CA HIS A 203 -2.83 -12.09 0.82
C HIS A 203 -3.88 -11.45 -0.08
N VAL A 204 -5.13 -11.51 0.38
CA VAL A 204 -6.28 -10.90 -0.28
C VAL A 204 -6.86 -9.86 0.67
N ASP A 205 -6.78 -8.60 0.26
CA ASP A 205 -7.37 -7.47 0.97
C ASP A 205 -8.68 -7.08 0.29
N LEU A 206 -9.79 -7.39 0.95
CA LEU A 206 -11.15 -7.14 0.46
C LEU A 206 -11.63 -5.77 0.95
N GLY A 207 -11.42 -4.75 0.13
CA GLY A 207 -11.90 -3.40 0.39
C GLY A 207 -13.35 -3.17 -0.03
N ALA A 208 -13.81 -1.94 0.11
CA ALA A 208 -15.17 -1.56 -0.30
C ALA A 208 -15.34 -1.53 -1.82
N GLU A 209 -14.39 -0.97 -2.56
CA GLU A 209 -14.49 -0.77 -4.01
C GLU A 209 -13.37 -1.46 -4.80
N SER A 210 -12.44 -2.11 -4.12
CA SER A 210 -11.34 -2.85 -4.74
C SER A 210 -10.91 -4.01 -3.87
N THR A 211 -10.39 -5.05 -4.51
CA THR A 211 -9.74 -6.18 -3.86
C THR A 211 -8.29 -6.21 -4.31
N THR A 212 -7.35 -6.20 -3.38
CA THR A 212 -5.92 -6.31 -3.67
C THR A 212 -5.44 -7.72 -3.39
N VAL A 213 -4.77 -8.32 -4.37
CA VAL A 213 -4.12 -9.62 -4.23
C VAL A 213 -2.62 -9.41 -4.29
N SER A 214 -1.90 -9.84 -3.26
CA SER A 214 -0.45 -9.83 -3.21
C SER A 214 0.09 -11.23 -2.93
N VAL A 215 1.07 -11.65 -3.73
CA VAL A 215 1.70 -12.97 -3.64
C VAL A 215 3.16 -12.80 -3.26
N TYR A 216 3.57 -13.50 -2.22
CA TYR A 216 4.93 -13.50 -1.72
C TYR A 216 5.55 -14.89 -1.84
N TYR A 217 6.83 -14.94 -2.13
CA TYR A 217 7.63 -16.14 -2.10
C TYR A 217 9.06 -15.81 -1.63
N LYS A 218 9.59 -16.55 -0.69
CA LYS A 218 10.87 -16.26 -0.03
C LYS A 218 10.95 -14.82 0.50
N ASN A 219 9.90 -14.37 1.15
CA ASN A 219 9.73 -13.02 1.68
C ASN A 219 9.74 -11.88 0.63
N ILE A 220 9.73 -12.18 -0.66
CA ILE A 220 9.76 -11.21 -1.74
C ILE A 220 8.36 -11.13 -2.36
N LEU A 221 7.86 -9.90 -2.59
CA LEU A 221 6.63 -9.68 -3.35
C LEU A 221 6.86 -10.09 -4.79
N ARG A 222 6.15 -11.11 -5.26
CA ARG A 222 6.28 -11.66 -6.62
C ARG A 222 5.20 -11.18 -7.56
N HIS A 223 4.05 -10.82 -7.02
CA HIS A 223 2.91 -10.34 -7.80
C HIS A 223 2.02 -9.45 -6.96
N LEU A 224 1.51 -8.39 -7.59
CA LEU A 224 0.46 -7.54 -7.05
C LEU A 224 -0.55 -7.26 -8.14
N ALA A 225 -1.82 -7.48 -7.83
CA ALA A 225 -2.93 -7.13 -8.71
C ALA A 225 -4.05 -6.48 -7.90
N ILE A 226 -4.72 -5.51 -8.50
CA ILE A 226 -5.89 -4.86 -7.93
C ILE A 226 -7.08 -5.11 -8.84
N ILE A 227 -8.10 -5.73 -8.26
CA ILE A 227 -9.36 -6.05 -8.92
C ILE A 227 -10.35 -4.93 -8.54
N PRO A 228 -11.01 -4.25 -9.51
CA PRO A 228 -11.91 -3.13 -9.26
C PRO A 228 -13.30 -3.59 -8.78
N LEU A 229 -13.34 -4.57 -7.90
CA LEU A 229 -14.52 -5.13 -7.25
C LEU A 229 -14.25 -5.25 -5.75
N GLY A 230 -15.24 -4.93 -4.94
CA GLY A 230 -15.17 -5.00 -3.47
C GLY A 230 -16.54 -5.16 -2.85
N GLY A 231 -16.62 -5.01 -1.54
CA GLY A 231 -17.86 -5.20 -0.77
C GLY A 231 -19.05 -4.34 -1.23
N ASN A 232 -18.78 -3.15 -1.81
CA ASN A 232 -19.84 -2.29 -2.34
C ASN A 232 -20.53 -2.87 -3.58
N ASN A 233 -19.91 -3.79 -4.31
CA ASN A 233 -20.57 -4.46 -5.42
C ASN A 233 -21.73 -5.33 -4.91
N ILE A 234 -21.52 -6.06 -3.81
CA ILE A 234 -22.58 -6.85 -3.15
C ILE A 234 -23.70 -5.93 -2.66
N THR A 235 -23.36 -4.79 -2.05
CA THR A 235 -24.36 -3.81 -1.60
C THR A 235 -25.21 -3.30 -2.76
N LYS A 236 -24.58 -2.98 -3.89
CA LYS A 236 -25.28 -2.51 -5.11
C LYS A 236 -26.17 -3.59 -5.72
N ASP A 237 -25.73 -4.84 -5.71
CA ASP A 237 -26.55 -5.97 -6.18
C ASP A 237 -27.82 -6.12 -5.33
N ILE A 238 -27.71 -6.00 -3.99
CA ILE A 238 -28.88 -6.00 -3.10
C ILE A 238 -29.75 -4.78 -3.35
N ALA A 239 -29.16 -3.59 -3.49
CA ALA A 239 -29.88 -2.34 -3.73
C ALA A 239 -30.64 -2.34 -5.07
N SER A 240 -30.19 -3.14 -6.06
CA SER A 240 -30.89 -3.27 -7.35
C SER A 240 -32.33 -3.81 -7.23
N TRP A 241 -32.67 -4.40 -6.09
CA TRP A 241 -34.03 -4.85 -5.76
C TRP A 241 -34.90 -3.72 -5.18
N GLN A 242 -34.61 -2.47 -5.52
CA GLN A 242 -35.32 -1.28 -5.04
C GLN A 242 -35.22 -1.07 -3.52
N ILE A 243 -34.08 -1.46 -2.94
CA ILE A 243 -33.74 -1.24 -1.54
C ILE A 243 -32.78 -0.05 -1.47
N GLU A 244 -32.98 0.84 -0.50
CA GLU A 244 -32.03 1.92 -0.24
C GLU A 244 -30.62 1.38 0.04
N GLU A 245 -29.60 2.03 -0.53
CA GLU A 245 -28.20 1.54 -0.44
C GLU A 245 -27.72 1.38 1.02
N SER A 246 -28.18 2.27 1.91
CA SER A 246 -27.89 2.19 3.35
C SER A 246 -28.49 0.95 4.01
N ASP A 247 -29.67 0.54 3.59
CA ASP A 247 -30.35 -0.65 4.13
C ASP A 247 -29.80 -1.93 3.48
N ALA A 248 -29.44 -1.88 2.21
CA ALA A 248 -28.73 -2.95 1.52
C ALA A 248 -27.39 -3.26 2.20
N GLU A 249 -26.62 -2.21 2.62
CA GLU A 249 -25.38 -2.38 3.38
C GLU A 249 -25.61 -3.05 4.73
N LYS A 250 -26.66 -2.64 5.47
CA LYS A 250 -27.03 -3.27 6.73
C LYS A 250 -27.44 -4.74 6.54
N MET A 251 -28.18 -5.03 5.47
CA MET A 251 -28.59 -6.40 5.12
C MET A 251 -27.38 -7.25 4.81
N LYS A 252 -26.46 -6.75 3.99
CA LYS A 252 -25.19 -7.44 3.70
C LYS A 252 -24.43 -7.78 4.99
N ILE A 253 -24.21 -6.80 5.86
CA ILE A 253 -23.47 -7.01 7.12
C ILE A 253 -24.16 -8.02 8.02
N LYS A 254 -25.48 -8.01 8.07
CA LYS A 254 -26.27 -8.84 8.99
C LYS A 254 -26.45 -10.28 8.50
N TYR A 255 -26.64 -10.47 7.20
CA TYR A 255 -27.09 -11.75 6.65
C TYR A 255 -26.11 -12.42 5.70
N ALA A 256 -25.09 -11.70 5.16
CA ALA A 256 -24.15 -12.31 4.25
C ALA A 256 -23.29 -13.37 4.97
N SER A 257 -23.14 -14.50 4.32
CA SER A 257 -22.25 -15.58 4.74
C SER A 257 -21.40 -16.03 3.57
N ALA A 258 -20.12 -16.29 3.82
CA ALA A 258 -19.21 -16.90 2.86
C ALA A 258 -19.14 -18.42 2.99
N CYS A 259 -19.83 -18.99 3.99
CA CYS A 259 -19.95 -20.43 4.16
C CYS A 259 -21.17 -20.94 3.42
N THR A 260 -20.99 -21.93 2.56
CA THR A 260 -22.10 -22.70 1.99
C THR A 260 -22.55 -23.68 3.04
N ASP A 261 -23.79 -23.53 3.53
CA ASP A 261 -24.43 -24.57 4.32
C ASP A 261 -24.73 -25.74 3.41
N ASN A 262 -23.98 -26.83 3.53
CA ASN A 262 -24.20 -28.05 2.75
C ASN A 262 -25.49 -28.81 3.16
N SER A 263 -26.30 -28.22 4.01
CA SER A 263 -27.59 -28.80 4.45
C SER A 263 -28.74 -28.60 3.45
N ASP A 264 -28.52 -27.79 2.40
CA ASP A 264 -29.52 -27.48 1.39
C ASP A 264 -29.24 -28.11 0.00
N ILE A 265 -28.41 -29.17 -0.06
CA ILE A 265 -28.20 -29.98 -1.27
C ILE A 265 -28.80 -31.37 -1.09
#